data_03a10641c2321a5b62efa9687af9021c
#
_entry.id   03a10641c2321a5b62efa9687af9021c
#
_cell.length_a   1.000
_cell.length_b   1.000
_cell.length_c   1.000
_cell.angle_alpha   90.00
_cell.angle_beta   90.00
_cell.angle_gamma   90.00
#
_symmetry.space_group_name_H-M   'P 1'
#
loop_
_entity.id
_entity.type
_entity.pdbx_description
1 polymer ?
#
loop_
_entity_poly.entity_id
_entity_poly.type
_entity_poly.pdbx_seq_one_letter_code
_entity_poly.pdbx_strand_id
1 'polypeptide(L)'
;AKRLASDEKLPLFTSCCPGWVKYCEEKYPEFADNLSTCRSPQGMFSAVIKDYFAEKDKEDGKRTMVVSIMPCTAKKGEILRPDNFTDGRQDTDYVITTTEVVRMIKQMGLQFTELENESADAPFSVASGAGKIFGTTGGVTEAVLRRLAEDKSYNTIREISYTGVRGFEGTKEATIELD
;
A
#
# COMPACT_ATOMS: atom_id res chain seq x y z
N ALA A 1 4.25 -14.06 3.68
CA ALA A 1 5.24 -14.88 4.40
C ALA A 1 4.76 -16.33 4.54
N LYS A 2 3.69 -16.65 5.30
CA LYS A 2 3.24 -18.04 5.53
C LYS A 2 3.05 -18.83 4.23
N ARG A 3 2.36 -18.28 3.25
CA ARG A 3 2.09 -18.92 1.96
C ARG A 3 3.37 -19.21 1.14
N LEU A 4 4.36 -18.33 1.21
CA LEU A 4 5.65 -18.56 0.56
C LEU A 4 6.48 -19.66 1.25
N ALA A 5 6.27 -19.85 2.56
CA ALA A 5 6.93 -20.91 3.32
C ALA A 5 6.25 -22.28 3.20
N SER A 6 4.98 -22.33 2.76
CA SER A 6 4.20 -23.58 2.61
C SER A 6 4.14 -24.14 1.20
N ASP A 7 4.74 -23.47 0.21
CA ASP A 7 4.67 -23.78 -1.22
C ASP A 7 3.22 -23.91 -1.79
N GLU A 8 2.24 -23.40 -1.05
CA GLU A 8 0.85 -23.47 -1.48
C GLU A 8 0.49 -22.34 -2.47
N LYS A 9 -0.17 -22.69 -3.57
CA LYS A 9 -0.69 -21.75 -4.57
C LYS A 9 0.37 -20.77 -5.10
N LEU A 10 1.52 -21.28 -5.48
CA LEU A 10 2.55 -20.52 -6.17
C LEU A 10 2.33 -20.56 -7.71
N PRO A 11 2.79 -19.53 -8.43
CA PRO A 11 3.43 -18.30 -7.96
C PRO A 11 2.48 -17.41 -7.15
N LEU A 12 3.02 -16.62 -6.23
CA LEU A 12 2.26 -15.65 -5.45
C LEU A 12 2.36 -14.27 -6.11
N PHE A 13 1.22 -13.71 -6.50
CA PHE A 13 1.14 -12.35 -7.04
C PHE A 13 0.76 -11.35 -5.95
N THR A 14 1.45 -10.21 -5.91
CA THR A 14 1.07 -9.11 -5.01
C THR A 14 -0.24 -8.48 -5.47
N SER A 15 -1.08 -8.07 -4.51
CA SER A 15 -2.42 -7.51 -4.72
C SER A 15 -2.53 -6.01 -4.38
N CYS A 16 -1.40 -5.32 -4.24
CA CYS A 16 -1.38 -3.90 -3.90
C CYS A 16 -1.87 -2.97 -5.03
N CYS A 17 -1.85 -3.45 -6.28
CA CYS A 17 -2.33 -2.70 -7.45
C CYS A 17 -3.75 -3.15 -7.84
N PRO A 18 -4.79 -2.34 -7.58
CA PRO A 18 -6.17 -2.73 -7.90
C PRO A 18 -6.44 -2.84 -9.40
N GLY A 19 -5.67 -2.14 -10.23
CA GLY A 19 -5.74 -2.30 -11.69
C GLY A 19 -5.26 -3.68 -12.14
N TRP A 20 -4.18 -4.17 -11.54
CA TRP A 20 -3.70 -5.53 -11.76
C TRP A 20 -4.69 -6.57 -11.27
N VAL A 21 -5.20 -6.42 -10.05
CA VAL A 21 -6.17 -7.35 -9.47
C VAL A 21 -7.39 -7.49 -10.37
N LYS A 22 -7.98 -6.37 -10.78
CA LYS A 22 -9.13 -6.37 -11.69
C LYS A 22 -8.80 -7.00 -13.05
N TYR A 23 -7.65 -6.70 -13.61
CA TYR A 23 -7.19 -7.29 -14.86
C TYR A 23 -7.02 -8.81 -14.76
N CYS A 24 -6.44 -9.28 -13.65
CA CYS A 24 -6.29 -10.70 -13.39
C CYS A 24 -7.66 -11.39 -13.29
N GLU A 25 -8.57 -10.83 -12.49
CA GLU A 25 -9.93 -11.37 -12.32
C GLU A 25 -10.72 -11.47 -13.64
N GLU A 26 -10.55 -10.49 -14.54
CA GLU A 26 -11.29 -10.43 -15.82
C GLU A 26 -10.64 -11.22 -16.95
N LYS A 27 -9.32 -11.28 -17.02
CA LYS A 27 -8.58 -11.85 -18.15
C LYS A 27 -7.89 -13.16 -17.85
N TYR A 28 -7.56 -13.40 -16.59
CA TYR A 28 -6.82 -14.58 -16.13
C TYR A 28 -7.44 -15.12 -14.83
N PRO A 29 -8.75 -15.47 -14.85
CA PRO A 29 -9.44 -15.93 -13.64
C PRO A 29 -8.81 -17.18 -13.03
N GLU A 30 -8.10 -18.00 -13.82
CA GLU A 30 -7.34 -19.15 -13.36
C GLU A 30 -6.22 -18.80 -12.38
N PHE A 31 -5.73 -17.56 -12.40
CA PHE A 31 -4.73 -17.04 -11.46
C PHE A 31 -5.32 -16.27 -10.27
N ALA A 32 -6.63 -16.16 -10.15
CA ALA A 32 -7.26 -15.43 -9.05
C ALA A 32 -6.81 -15.97 -7.67
N ASP A 33 -6.69 -17.29 -7.54
CA ASP A 33 -6.19 -17.95 -6.33
C ASP A 33 -4.71 -17.69 -6.05
N ASN A 34 -3.95 -17.24 -7.04
CA ASN A 34 -2.54 -16.89 -6.90
C ASN A 34 -2.34 -15.46 -6.41
N LEU A 35 -3.38 -14.63 -6.42
CA LEU A 35 -3.31 -13.29 -5.82
C LEU A 35 -3.13 -13.38 -4.31
N SER A 36 -2.37 -12.44 -3.76
CA SER A 36 -2.26 -12.29 -2.31
C SER A 36 -3.62 -11.93 -1.71
N THR A 37 -3.96 -12.54 -0.58
CA THR A 37 -5.16 -12.22 0.20
C THR A 37 -5.00 -10.96 1.07
N CYS A 38 -3.80 -10.36 1.09
CA CYS A 38 -3.57 -9.11 1.82
C CYS A 38 -4.22 -7.94 1.08
N ARG A 39 -4.88 -7.06 1.82
CA ARG A 39 -5.27 -5.75 1.30
C ARG A 39 -4.06 -4.96 0.83
N SER A 40 -4.26 -3.94 0.01
CA SER A 40 -3.19 -3.00 -0.32
C SER A 40 -2.70 -2.25 0.93
N PRO A 41 -1.47 -1.68 0.92
CA PRO A 41 -1.00 -0.82 2.01
C PRO A 41 -2.00 0.30 2.36
N GLN A 42 -2.67 0.90 1.37
CA GLN A 42 -3.74 1.86 1.60
C GLN A 42 -4.88 1.25 2.41
N GLY A 43 -5.44 0.10 1.97
CA GLY A 43 -6.57 -0.53 2.64
C GLY A 43 -6.23 -0.97 4.07
N MET A 44 -5.03 -1.53 4.29
CA MET A 44 -4.57 -1.90 5.62
C MET A 44 -4.40 -0.68 6.53
N PHE A 45 -3.77 0.40 6.05
CA PHE A 45 -3.51 1.58 6.87
C PHE A 45 -4.80 2.34 7.19
N SER A 46 -5.75 2.41 6.25
CA SER A 46 -7.06 3.02 6.50
C SER A 46 -7.83 2.29 7.60
N ALA A 47 -7.82 0.96 7.61
CA ALA A 47 -8.44 0.16 8.67
C ALA A 47 -7.78 0.47 10.03
N VAL A 48 -6.45 0.53 10.09
CA VAL A 48 -5.71 0.86 11.32
C VAL A 48 -6.06 2.27 11.83
N ILE A 49 -6.14 3.27 10.94
CA ILE A 49 -6.54 4.63 11.33
C ILE A 49 -7.96 4.63 11.94
N LYS A 50 -8.91 3.99 11.28
CA LYS A 50 -10.30 3.92 11.74
C LYS A 50 -10.43 3.22 13.10
N ASP A 51 -9.68 2.14 13.29
CA ASP A 51 -9.65 1.41 14.55
C ASP A 51 -9.02 2.26 15.66
N TYR A 52 -7.87 2.87 15.39
CA TYR A 52 -7.15 3.71 16.35
C TYR A 52 -8.00 4.88 16.89
N PHE A 53 -8.78 5.53 16.02
CA PHE A 53 -9.61 6.66 16.43
C PHE A 53 -11.03 6.27 16.88
N ALA A 54 -11.41 4.98 16.83
CA ALA A 54 -12.77 4.55 17.07
C ALA A 54 -13.33 4.97 18.44
N GLU A 55 -12.55 4.82 19.52
CA GLU A 55 -12.99 5.20 20.87
C GLU A 55 -13.13 6.72 21.00
N LYS A 56 -12.16 7.47 20.52
CA LYS A 56 -12.17 8.94 20.53
C LYS A 56 -13.34 9.49 19.71
N ASP A 57 -13.62 8.90 18.54
CA ASP A 57 -14.76 9.28 17.70
C ASP A 57 -16.10 9.12 18.45
N LYS A 58 -16.22 8.05 19.24
CA LYS A 58 -17.43 7.84 20.08
C LYS A 58 -17.56 8.88 21.19
N GLU A 59 -16.46 9.16 21.89
CA GLU A 59 -16.43 10.15 22.98
C GLU A 59 -16.73 11.56 22.48
N ASP A 60 -16.14 11.96 21.36
CA ASP A 60 -16.30 13.29 20.77
C ASP A 60 -17.60 13.45 19.95
N GLY A 61 -18.34 12.38 19.72
CA GLY A 61 -19.50 12.38 18.80
C GLY A 61 -19.13 12.73 17.36
N LYS A 62 -17.90 12.40 16.94
CA LYS A 62 -17.34 12.70 15.63
C LYS A 62 -17.13 11.43 14.81
N ARG A 63 -16.68 11.59 13.60
CA ARG A 63 -16.31 10.50 12.70
C ARG A 63 -15.00 10.82 12.00
N THR A 64 -14.03 9.96 12.18
CA THR A 64 -12.78 10.04 11.41
C THR A 64 -13.04 9.74 9.93
N MET A 65 -12.64 10.65 9.06
CA MET A 65 -12.70 10.51 7.61
C MET A 65 -11.31 10.25 7.06
N VAL A 66 -11.14 9.14 6.33
CA VAL A 66 -9.87 8.79 5.70
C VAL A 66 -9.91 9.18 4.23
N VAL A 67 -9.05 10.12 3.85
CA VAL A 67 -8.86 10.58 2.48
C VAL A 67 -7.47 10.17 2.00
N SER A 68 -7.41 9.33 0.97
CA SER A 68 -6.15 8.89 0.38
C SER A 68 -5.78 9.72 -0.85
N ILE A 69 -4.53 10.15 -0.94
CA ILE A 69 -3.97 10.79 -2.14
C ILE A 69 -3.15 9.74 -2.87
N MET A 70 -3.60 9.35 -4.08
CA MET A 70 -3.03 8.24 -4.83
C MET A 70 -2.71 8.62 -6.28
N PRO A 71 -1.65 8.07 -6.87
CA PRO A 71 -1.32 8.34 -8.28
C PRO A 71 -2.19 7.58 -9.28
N CYS A 72 -3.21 6.85 -8.82
CA CYS A 72 -3.96 5.89 -9.64
C CYS A 72 -5.47 6.00 -9.42
N THR A 73 -6.23 6.13 -10.52
CA THR A 73 -7.71 6.15 -10.48
C THR A 73 -8.32 4.80 -10.06
N ALA A 74 -7.64 3.68 -10.29
CA ALA A 74 -8.11 2.36 -9.90
C ALA A 74 -8.30 2.22 -8.38
N LYS A 75 -7.59 3.02 -7.57
CA LYS A 75 -7.78 3.12 -6.13
C LYS A 75 -9.18 3.60 -5.72
N LYS A 76 -9.84 4.39 -6.57
CA LYS A 76 -11.25 4.79 -6.36
C LYS A 76 -12.20 3.60 -6.42
N GLY A 77 -11.91 2.63 -7.28
CA GLY A 77 -12.67 1.38 -7.35
C GLY A 77 -12.31 0.40 -6.22
N GLU A 78 -11.05 0.38 -5.81
CA GLU A 78 -10.58 -0.49 -4.74
C GLU A 78 -11.34 -0.26 -3.42
N ILE A 79 -11.54 0.99 -3.03
CA ILE A 79 -12.21 1.32 -1.76
C ILE A 79 -13.69 0.90 -1.70
N LEU A 80 -14.28 0.56 -2.84
CA LEU A 80 -15.67 0.07 -2.93
C LEU A 80 -15.76 -1.46 -2.87
N ARG A 81 -14.64 -2.17 -2.86
CA ARG A 81 -14.64 -3.63 -2.77
C ARG A 81 -15.02 -4.08 -1.35
N PRO A 82 -15.76 -5.20 -1.22
CA PRO A 82 -16.22 -5.69 0.10
C PRO A 82 -15.09 -5.91 1.11
N ASP A 83 -13.91 -6.30 0.63
CA ASP A 83 -12.72 -6.52 1.45
C ASP A 83 -12.09 -5.22 2.00
N ASN A 84 -12.56 -4.04 1.62
CA ASN A 84 -12.17 -2.75 2.18
C ASN A 84 -13.23 -2.16 3.13
N PHE A 85 -14.05 -3.03 3.71
CA PHE A 85 -15.02 -2.69 4.76
C PHE A 85 -14.68 -3.46 6.03
N THR A 86 -14.74 -2.77 7.17
CA THR A 86 -14.62 -3.35 8.51
C THR A 86 -15.91 -3.08 9.27
N ASP A 87 -16.57 -4.13 9.77
CA ASP A 87 -17.84 -4.06 10.49
C ASP A 87 -18.93 -3.28 9.71
N GLY A 88 -19.02 -3.49 8.41
CA GLY A 88 -19.96 -2.83 7.51
C GLY A 88 -19.64 -1.36 7.21
N ARG A 89 -18.53 -0.85 7.72
CA ARG A 89 -18.04 0.52 7.51
C ARG A 89 -16.88 0.55 6.54
N GLN A 90 -16.94 1.42 5.56
CA GLN A 90 -15.86 1.62 4.60
C GLN A 90 -14.63 2.20 5.30
N ASP A 91 -13.46 1.59 5.09
CA ASP A 91 -12.22 1.97 5.76
C ASP A 91 -11.59 3.24 5.16
N THR A 92 -11.57 3.36 3.83
CA THR A 92 -11.15 4.59 3.14
C THR A 92 -12.38 5.30 2.60
N ASP A 93 -12.66 6.52 3.05
CA ASP A 93 -13.87 7.25 2.64
C ASP A 93 -13.73 7.83 1.22
N TYR A 94 -12.57 8.41 0.90
CA TYR A 94 -12.31 9.04 -0.40
C TYR A 94 -10.92 8.75 -0.93
N VAL A 95 -10.81 8.72 -2.24
CA VAL A 95 -9.52 8.70 -2.96
C VAL A 95 -9.46 9.90 -3.90
N ILE A 96 -8.44 10.72 -3.74
CA ILE A 96 -8.12 11.85 -4.60
C ILE A 96 -6.83 11.51 -5.36
N THR A 97 -6.81 11.68 -6.68
CA THR A 97 -5.59 11.46 -7.45
C THR A 97 -4.62 12.62 -7.27
N THR A 98 -3.33 12.37 -7.48
CA THR A 98 -2.30 13.41 -7.43
C THR A 98 -2.64 14.57 -8.37
N THR A 99 -3.17 14.30 -9.56
CA THR A 99 -3.59 15.34 -10.50
C THR A 99 -4.79 16.13 -10.01
N GLU A 100 -5.73 15.50 -9.30
CA GLU A 100 -6.86 16.20 -8.68
C GLU A 100 -6.38 17.10 -7.54
N VAL A 101 -5.44 16.65 -6.70
CA VAL A 101 -4.84 17.51 -5.65
C VAL A 101 -4.14 18.72 -6.25
N VAL A 102 -3.34 18.54 -7.30
CA VAL A 102 -2.70 19.67 -8.00
C VAL A 102 -3.73 20.66 -8.53
N ARG A 103 -4.85 20.16 -9.07
CA ARG A 103 -5.95 21.03 -9.52
C ARG A 103 -6.57 21.80 -8.35
N MET A 104 -6.83 21.15 -7.23
CA MET A 104 -7.37 21.79 -6.03
C MET A 104 -6.44 22.89 -5.53
N ILE A 105 -5.13 22.65 -5.40
CA ILE A 105 -4.12 23.64 -5.00
C ILE A 105 -4.20 24.87 -5.92
N LYS A 106 -4.22 24.67 -7.24
CA LYS A 106 -4.32 25.77 -8.22
C LYS A 106 -5.64 26.52 -8.11
N GLN A 107 -6.76 25.83 -7.92
CA GLN A 107 -8.08 26.47 -7.77
C GLN A 107 -8.20 27.30 -6.50
N MET A 108 -7.50 26.91 -5.44
CA MET A 108 -7.43 27.65 -4.17
C MET A 108 -6.46 28.85 -4.24
N GLY A 109 -5.73 29.03 -5.33
CA GLY A 109 -4.75 30.11 -5.50
C GLY A 109 -3.51 29.95 -4.60
N LEU A 110 -3.24 28.75 -4.08
CA LEU A 110 -2.10 28.49 -3.21
C LEU A 110 -0.79 28.51 -4.00
N GLN A 111 0.18 29.29 -3.52
CA GLN A 111 1.55 29.29 -4.03
C GLN A 111 2.33 28.18 -3.32
N PHE A 112 2.18 26.95 -3.83
CA PHE A 112 2.67 25.73 -3.18
C PHE A 112 4.19 25.78 -2.88
N THR A 113 4.97 26.42 -3.74
CA THR A 113 6.44 26.56 -3.59
C THR A 113 6.85 27.55 -2.54
N GLU A 114 5.94 28.38 -2.06
CA GLU A 114 6.17 29.41 -1.04
C GLU A 114 5.70 28.97 0.36
N LEU A 115 5.07 27.81 0.45
CA LEU A 115 4.62 27.27 1.73
C LEU A 115 5.82 26.81 2.58
N GLU A 116 5.75 27.10 3.86
CA GLU A 116 6.70 26.57 4.83
C GLU A 116 6.51 25.06 5.02
N ASN A 117 7.63 24.37 5.31
CA ASN A 117 7.58 22.95 5.58
C ASN A 117 6.98 22.70 6.97
N GLU A 118 5.99 21.82 7.04
CA GLU A 118 5.43 21.34 8.29
C GLU A 118 5.66 19.84 8.47
N SER A 119 5.67 19.39 9.72
CA SER A 119 5.68 17.97 10.05
C SER A 119 4.26 17.40 9.98
N ALA A 120 4.15 16.15 9.59
CA ALA A 120 2.86 15.45 9.68
C ALA A 120 2.44 15.28 11.14
N ASP A 121 1.13 15.28 11.39
CA ASP A 121 0.56 15.11 12.72
C ASP A 121 0.79 13.70 13.30
N ALA A 122 1.06 13.66 14.62
CA ALA A 122 1.08 12.41 15.35
C ALA A 122 -0.34 11.81 15.46
N PRO A 123 -0.48 10.47 15.59
CA PRO A 123 0.58 9.50 15.84
C PRO A 123 1.24 8.91 14.59
N PHE A 124 0.70 9.13 13.40
CA PHE A 124 1.16 8.49 12.17
C PHE A 124 2.14 9.35 11.35
N SER A 125 2.85 10.27 12.01
CA SER A 125 3.77 11.23 11.38
C SER A 125 5.07 10.60 10.83
N VAL A 126 5.43 9.40 11.29
CA VAL A 126 6.70 8.76 10.93
C VAL A 126 6.43 7.51 10.10
N ALA A 127 6.93 7.51 8.86
CA ALA A 127 6.87 6.34 8.01
C ALA A 127 7.92 5.28 8.42
N SER A 128 7.52 4.01 8.44
CA SER A 128 8.44 2.88 8.58
C SER A 128 9.38 2.78 7.37
N GLY A 129 10.47 2.01 7.51
CA GLY A 129 11.36 1.71 6.39
C GLY A 129 10.61 1.09 5.20
N ALA A 130 9.69 0.15 5.46
CA ALA A 130 8.81 -0.43 4.43
C ALA A 130 7.89 0.62 3.80
N GLY A 131 7.28 1.50 4.59
CA GLY A 131 6.43 2.59 4.08
C GLY A 131 7.17 3.52 3.11
N LYS A 132 8.44 3.80 3.37
CA LYS A 132 9.28 4.62 2.49
C LYS A 132 9.52 3.96 1.13
N ILE A 133 9.77 2.65 1.10
CA ILE A 133 10.08 1.94 -0.17
C ILE A 133 8.82 1.56 -0.96
N PHE A 134 7.62 1.55 -0.36
CA PHE A 134 6.36 1.26 -1.06
C PHE A 134 6.08 2.20 -2.23
N GLY A 135 6.57 3.44 -2.17
CA GLY A 135 6.42 4.42 -3.24
C GLY A 135 7.30 4.18 -4.46
N THR A 136 8.22 3.21 -4.42
CA THR A 136 9.12 2.87 -5.53
C THR A 136 8.64 1.63 -6.26
N THR A 137 8.96 1.55 -7.57
CA THR A 137 8.66 0.35 -8.38
C THR A 137 9.34 -0.87 -7.75
N GLY A 138 8.57 -1.95 -7.51
CA GLY A 138 9.04 -3.17 -6.85
C GLY A 138 9.15 -3.07 -5.31
N GLY A 139 8.89 -1.89 -4.73
CA GLY A 139 9.09 -1.67 -3.29
C GLY A 139 8.23 -2.53 -2.38
N VAL A 140 7.00 -2.85 -2.79
CA VAL A 140 6.14 -3.78 -2.03
C VAL A 140 6.72 -5.19 -2.02
N THR A 141 7.21 -5.67 -3.17
CA THR A 141 7.87 -6.99 -3.27
C THR A 141 9.14 -7.02 -2.40
N GLU A 142 9.97 -5.98 -2.49
CA GLU A 142 11.15 -5.84 -1.64
C GLU A 142 10.80 -5.88 -0.14
N ALA A 143 9.76 -5.18 0.28
CA ALA A 143 9.32 -5.20 1.68
C ALA A 143 8.88 -6.60 2.15
N VAL A 144 8.22 -7.37 1.28
CA VAL A 144 7.85 -8.78 1.57
C VAL A 144 9.10 -9.64 1.72
N LEU A 145 10.07 -9.51 0.82
CA LEU A 145 11.33 -10.25 0.88
C LEU A 145 12.13 -9.90 2.14
N ARG A 146 12.22 -8.62 2.48
CA ARG A 146 12.86 -8.17 3.74
C ARG A 146 12.19 -8.76 4.96
N ARG A 147 10.86 -8.83 4.98
CA ARG A 147 10.11 -9.44 6.08
C ARG A 147 10.34 -10.95 6.18
N LEU A 148 10.51 -11.65 5.07
CA LEU A 148 10.89 -13.06 5.05
C LEU A 148 12.30 -13.29 5.58
N ALA A 149 13.19 -12.35 5.35
CA ALA A 149 14.59 -12.39 5.78
C ALA A 149 14.81 -11.77 7.18
N GLU A 150 13.77 -11.36 7.93
CA GLU A 150 13.89 -10.63 9.19
C GLU A 150 14.69 -11.41 10.26
N ASP A 151 14.57 -12.73 10.27
CA ASP A 151 15.30 -13.62 11.15
C ASP A 151 16.64 -14.12 10.54
N LYS A 152 17.03 -13.57 9.39
CA LYS A 152 18.20 -13.96 8.60
C LYS A 152 19.38 -13.01 8.80
N SER A 153 20.50 -13.37 8.23
CA SER A 153 21.71 -12.57 8.34
C SER A 153 21.56 -11.17 7.71
N TYR A 154 22.34 -10.21 8.21
CA TYR A 154 22.46 -8.87 7.62
C TYR A 154 22.83 -8.91 6.13
N ASN A 155 23.60 -9.92 5.70
CA ASN A 155 23.99 -10.10 4.31
C ASN A 155 22.81 -10.38 3.39
N THR A 156 21.86 -11.24 3.80
CA THR A 156 20.62 -11.52 3.05
C THR A 156 19.78 -10.26 2.85
N ILE A 157 19.61 -9.44 3.89
CA ILE A 157 18.86 -8.17 3.80
C ILE A 157 19.59 -7.19 2.85
N ARG A 158 20.92 -7.16 2.91
CA ARG A 158 21.74 -6.33 2.01
C ARG A 158 21.61 -6.78 0.56
N GLU A 159 21.65 -8.07 0.30
CA GLU A 159 21.48 -8.66 -1.02
C GLU A 159 20.10 -8.27 -1.62
N ILE A 160 19.01 -8.44 -0.87
CA ILE A 160 17.68 -8.00 -1.27
C ILE A 160 17.69 -6.53 -1.70
N SER A 161 18.41 -5.68 -0.99
CA SER A 161 18.49 -4.25 -1.29
C SER A 161 19.24 -3.94 -2.59
N TYR A 162 20.19 -4.78 -2.98
CA TYR A 162 21.06 -4.57 -4.14
C TYR A 162 20.65 -5.35 -5.40
N THR A 163 19.72 -6.30 -5.30
CA THR A 163 19.29 -7.14 -6.44
C THR A 163 18.48 -6.39 -7.51
N GLY A 164 18.21 -5.09 -7.33
CA GLY A 164 17.52 -4.31 -8.33
C GLY A 164 16.01 -4.60 -8.45
N VAL A 165 15.39 -5.15 -7.41
CA VAL A 165 13.93 -5.39 -7.36
C VAL A 165 13.13 -4.10 -7.46
N ARG A 166 13.72 -2.95 -7.15
CA ARG A 166 13.15 -1.60 -7.34
C ARG A 166 13.84 -0.84 -8.46
N GLY A 167 13.18 0.23 -8.93
CA GLY A 167 13.68 1.17 -9.92
C GLY A 167 12.79 1.29 -11.15
N PHE A 168 13.25 2.05 -12.14
CA PHE A 168 12.45 2.44 -13.32
C PHE A 168 12.72 1.62 -14.58
N GLU A 169 13.71 0.75 -14.58
CA GLU A 169 13.98 -0.08 -15.74
C GLU A 169 12.96 -1.23 -15.82
N GLY A 170 12.36 -1.44 -16.93
CA GLY A 170 11.40 -2.46 -17.34
C GLY A 170 11.08 -3.62 -16.39
N THR A 171 11.14 -4.84 -16.89
CA THR A 171 10.94 -6.04 -16.07
C THR A 171 12.15 -6.29 -15.19
N LYS A 172 11.93 -6.51 -13.91
CA LYS A 172 12.95 -6.86 -12.93
C LYS A 172 12.85 -8.33 -12.55
N GLU A 173 13.98 -8.96 -12.44
CA GLU A 173 14.09 -10.36 -12.00
C GLU A 173 15.24 -10.48 -11.00
N ALA A 174 15.01 -11.18 -9.92
CA ALA A 174 16.01 -11.47 -8.90
C ALA A 174 15.76 -12.83 -8.28
N THR A 175 16.82 -13.58 -8.04
CA THR A 175 16.81 -14.81 -7.24
C THR A 175 17.47 -14.53 -5.91
N ILE A 176 16.79 -14.88 -4.82
CA ILE A 176 17.26 -14.64 -3.46
C ILE A 176 17.12 -15.94 -2.69
N GLU A 177 18.23 -16.44 -2.19
CA GLU A 177 18.25 -17.60 -1.31
C GLU A 177 17.89 -17.16 0.10
N LEU A 178 16.86 -17.80 0.66
CA LEU A 178 16.44 -17.63 2.04
C LEU A 178 16.76 -18.89 2.81
N ASP A 179 17.87 -18.90 3.53
CA ASP A 179 18.31 -20.03 4.36
C ASP A 179 17.35 -20.33 5.51
#